data_b282dc1ff151bc566ee37ea6cf0ebdd0
#
_entry.id   b282dc1ff151bc566ee37ea6cf0ebdd0
#
_cell.length_a   1.000
_cell.length_b   1.000
_cell.length_c   1.000
_cell.angle_alpha   90.00
_cell.angle_beta   90.00
_cell.angle_gamma   90.00
#
_symmetry.space_group_name_H-M   'P 1'
#
loop_
_entity.id
_entity.type
_entity.pdbx_description
1 polymer ?
#
loop_
_entity_poly.entity_id
_entity_poly.type
_entity_poly.pdbx_seq_one_letter_code
_entity_poly.pdbx_strand_id
1 'polypeptide(L)'
;MKKSIFALPACVALTTLVYADAILVNGPMKFKPIAASAYQQTTTDQLILNSEPWVIPGGFTQRIISDESNLDIYPGASDWNDMNTINETGKYAGQYLYRTHEVRPSIGPYLGGAISMVDLKTGKAQVLAQRSDWEALDGLIWTPWQTLLFAEEVFAAQLPDPDAPNAQSGMLYELKFAKNDPTVVEEIEVRPMLGSLAHEGIEIDEEGNVYVIDEDRKGAIYKFVPDNFGDLSSGQLYALRVKNGAKTGEAEWIALDMNQAQINARIAAQAVNATSFCRPEDLERIGRTLYAALTCEDAVNSANTTGPGAILAVSLESVPRVSYFVQPGINVPFEIRPVDTIPGVTGFKSPDNLAKGPDGKLWIVEDNDNSDIWVALPDEDEDGYSDGVYLFASLKDKTAEGTGIYFGEDPYTLFVNIQHSETGNDKTMAISRKKHKSESGD
;
A
#
# COMPACT_ATOMS: atom_id res chain seq x y z
N MET A 1 -48.16 -49.19 -18.92
CA MET A 1 -47.19 -48.15 -19.18
C MET A 1 -46.47 -47.82 -17.87
N LYS A 2 -45.23 -48.35 -17.68
CA LYS A 2 -44.43 -48.09 -16.50
C LYS A 2 -43.52 -46.89 -16.80
N LYS A 3 -43.63 -45.80 -16.04
CA LYS A 3 -42.71 -44.68 -16.09
C LYS A 3 -41.49 -44.98 -15.20
N SER A 4 -40.35 -45.17 -15.78
CA SER A 4 -39.09 -45.23 -15.10
C SER A 4 -38.61 -43.82 -14.76
N ILE A 5 -38.41 -43.56 -13.48
CA ILE A 5 -37.77 -42.34 -12.96
C ILE A 5 -36.30 -42.65 -12.87
N PHE A 6 -35.47 -42.03 -13.68
CA PHE A 6 -34.02 -42.04 -13.52
C PHE A 6 -33.66 -40.99 -12.48
N ALA A 7 -33.15 -41.42 -11.35
CA ALA A 7 -32.47 -40.56 -10.38
C ALA A 7 -31.02 -40.41 -10.81
N LEU A 8 -30.59 -39.17 -11.12
CA LEU A 8 -29.18 -38.87 -11.21
C LEU A 8 -28.56 -38.84 -9.81
N PRO A 9 -27.42 -39.46 -9.62
CA PRO A 9 -26.66 -39.31 -8.37
C PRO A 9 -26.02 -37.89 -8.38
N ALA A 10 -26.34 -37.13 -7.36
CA ALA A 10 -25.62 -35.91 -7.04
C ALA A 10 -24.18 -36.32 -6.60
N CYS A 11 -23.19 -36.11 -7.46
CA CYS A 11 -21.80 -36.11 -7.05
C CYS A 11 -21.57 -34.88 -6.15
N VAL A 12 -21.61 -35.09 -4.84
CA VAL A 12 -21.04 -34.16 -3.89
C VAL A 12 -19.52 -34.34 -4.04
N ALA A 13 -18.88 -33.43 -4.76
CA ALA A 13 -17.45 -33.31 -4.71
C ALA A 13 -17.06 -32.86 -3.29
N LEU A 14 -16.66 -33.80 -2.44
CA LEU A 14 -15.87 -33.49 -1.28
C LEU A 14 -14.52 -32.99 -1.80
N THR A 15 -14.36 -31.70 -1.93
CA THR A 15 -13.03 -31.07 -1.96
C THR A 15 -12.45 -31.27 -0.57
N THR A 16 -11.64 -32.30 -0.42
CA THR A 16 -10.76 -32.44 0.71
C THR A 16 -9.88 -31.21 0.74
N LEU A 17 -10.06 -30.38 1.78
CA LEU A 17 -9.08 -29.38 2.20
C LEU A 17 -7.76 -30.14 2.43
N VAL A 18 -6.89 -30.13 1.44
CA VAL A 18 -5.51 -30.55 1.61
C VAL A 18 -4.89 -29.53 2.53
N TYR A 19 -4.67 -29.93 3.76
CA TYR A 19 -4.02 -29.10 4.77
C TYR A 19 -2.69 -28.58 4.25
N ALA A 20 -2.46 -27.28 4.43
CA ALA A 20 -1.29 -26.49 4.03
C ALA A 20 0.04 -26.91 4.70
N ASP A 21 0.18 -28.13 5.19
CA ASP A 21 1.40 -28.60 5.87
C ASP A 21 2.64 -28.76 4.97
N ALA A 22 2.47 -28.55 3.65
CA ALA A 22 3.54 -28.74 2.68
C ALA A 22 3.98 -27.47 1.96
N ILE A 23 3.21 -26.39 2.01
CA ILE A 23 3.54 -25.17 1.26
C ILE A 23 4.61 -24.39 2.01
N LEU A 24 5.70 -24.10 1.30
CA LEU A 24 6.81 -23.31 1.79
C LEU A 24 7.04 -22.17 0.79
N VAL A 25 6.72 -20.95 1.18
CA VAL A 25 7.07 -19.76 0.41
C VAL A 25 8.58 -19.55 0.54
N ASN A 26 9.31 -19.71 -0.55
CA ASN A 26 10.77 -19.65 -0.57
C ASN A 26 11.27 -18.19 -0.69
N GLY A 27 12.56 -17.97 -0.49
CA GLY A 27 13.23 -16.68 -0.61
C GLY A 27 13.90 -16.21 0.68
N PRO A 28 14.38 -14.97 0.75
CA PRO A 28 14.96 -14.40 1.97
C PRO A 28 14.00 -14.45 3.15
N MET A 29 12.73 -14.11 2.91
CA MET A 29 11.63 -14.17 3.88
C MET A 29 10.91 -15.52 3.90
N LYS A 30 11.61 -16.62 3.63
CA LYS A 30 11.05 -17.97 3.59
C LYS A 30 10.18 -18.29 4.81
N PHE A 31 8.94 -18.69 4.59
CA PHE A 31 7.98 -19.01 5.64
C PHE A 31 7.01 -20.11 5.26
N LYS A 32 6.38 -20.71 6.27
CA LYS A 32 5.15 -21.47 6.11
C LYS A 32 3.97 -20.53 6.39
N PRO A 33 2.96 -20.49 5.52
CA PRO A 33 1.77 -19.66 5.74
C PRO A 33 1.14 -19.97 7.09
N ILE A 34 0.63 -18.96 7.78
CA ILE A 34 -0.20 -19.16 8.95
C ILE A 34 -1.58 -19.66 8.53
N ALA A 35 -2.18 -20.52 9.37
CA ALA A 35 -3.40 -21.23 8.99
C ALA A 35 -4.68 -20.39 9.07
N ALA A 36 -4.63 -19.26 9.78
CA ALA A 36 -5.78 -18.40 10.00
C ALA A 36 -5.34 -17.00 10.40
N SER A 37 -6.21 -16.01 10.18
CA SER A 37 -6.01 -14.64 10.67
C SER A 37 -6.05 -14.59 12.22
N ALA A 38 -5.61 -13.49 12.78
CA ALA A 38 -5.68 -13.22 14.21
C ALA A 38 -7.11 -13.00 14.72
N TYR A 39 -8.10 -13.02 13.87
CA TYR A 39 -9.52 -12.92 14.22
C TYR A 39 -9.91 -13.68 15.48
N GLN A 40 -9.31 -14.84 15.69
CA GLN A 40 -9.52 -15.68 16.87
C GLN A 40 -8.50 -15.44 17.98
N GLN A 41 -7.48 -14.64 17.70
CA GLN A 41 -6.40 -14.30 18.62
C GLN A 41 -6.42 -12.82 18.98
N THR A 42 -7.51 -12.11 18.65
CA THR A 42 -7.68 -10.71 19.05
C THR A 42 -7.60 -10.57 20.55
N THR A 43 -6.94 -9.53 21.00
CA THR A 43 -6.75 -9.24 22.42
C THR A 43 -6.86 -7.74 22.66
N THR A 44 -7.30 -7.40 23.87
CA THR A 44 -7.23 -6.04 24.43
C THR A 44 -6.10 -5.93 25.46
N ASP A 45 -5.26 -6.96 25.58
CA ASP A 45 -4.10 -6.94 26.49
C ASP A 45 -3.05 -5.98 25.96
N GLN A 46 -2.95 -4.84 26.58
CA GLN A 46 -2.02 -3.76 26.25
C GLN A 46 -0.55 -4.20 26.22
N LEU A 47 -0.16 -5.18 27.07
CA LEU A 47 1.21 -5.69 27.06
C LEU A 47 1.50 -6.46 25.77
N ILE A 48 0.55 -7.25 25.28
CA ILE A 48 0.67 -7.97 24.01
C ILE A 48 0.67 -6.98 22.84
N LEU A 49 -0.31 -6.07 22.80
CA LEU A 49 -0.45 -5.10 21.71
C LEU A 49 0.75 -4.14 21.60
N ASN A 50 1.41 -3.85 22.72
CA ASN A 50 2.62 -3.02 22.75
C ASN A 50 3.94 -3.79 22.62
N SER A 51 3.92 -5.11 22.43
CA SER A 51 5.16 -5.90 22.29
C SER A 51 5.13 -6.88 21.12
N GLU A 52 4.05 -7.61 20.96
CA GLU A 52 3.86 -8.68 19.98
C GLU A 52 2.50 -8.60 19.29
N PRO A 53 2.15 -7.48 18.64
CA PRO A 53 0.82 -7.26 18.08
C PRO A 53 0.49 -8.18 16.91
N TRP A 54 1.46 -8.72 16.21
CA TRP A 54 1.26 -9.60 15.06
C TRP A 54 1.29 -11.08 15.44
N VAL A 55 0.44 -11.89 14.85
CA VAL A 55 0.63 -13.33 14.67
C VAL A 55 1.56 -13.49 13.47
N ILE A 56 2.70 -14.13 13.66
CA ILE A 56 3.74 -14.28 12.63
C ILE A 56 4.16 -15.74 12.48
N PRO A 57 4.71 -16.19 11.34
CA PRO A 57 5.18 -17.54 11.15
C PRO A 57 6.32 -17.92 12.10
N GLY A 58 6.46 -19.22 12.36
CA GLY A 58 7.62 -19.74 13.11
C GLY A 58 8.94 -19.37 12.43
N GLY A 59 9.92 -18.96 13.24
CA GLY A 59 11.23 -18.53 12.74
C GLY A 59 11.38 -17.04 12.53
N PHE A 60 10.34 -16.25 12.80
CA PHE A 60 10.37 -14.78 12.80
C PHE A 60 10.37 -14.21 14.22
N THR A 61 10.72 -12.93 14.30
CA THR A 61 10.61 -12.09 15.50
C THR A 61 10.04 -10.74 15.08
N GLN A 62 9.36 -10.08 15.99
CA GLN A 62 8.88 -8.70 15.79
C GLN A 62 9.44 -7.80 16.88
N ARG A 63 9.66 -6.53 16.56
CA ARG A 63 10.12 -5.49 17.50
C ARG A 63 9.65 -4.12 17.07
N ILE A 64 9.42 -3.25 18.03
CA ILE A 64 9.12 -1.83 17.78
C ILE A 64 10.39 -1.15 17.26
N ILE A 65 10.25 -0.34 16.22
CA ILE A 65 11.28 0.55 15.67
C ILE A 65 11.10 1.95 16.25
N SER A 66 9.86 2.43 16.25
CA SER A 66 9.44 3.71 16.79
C SER A 66 8.00 3.61 17.24
N ASP A 67 7.65 4.30 18.30
CA ASP A 67 6.30 4.51 18.80
C ASP A 67 6.19 5.88 19.46
N GLU A 68 5.03 6.24 19.98
CA GLU A 68 4.80 7.54 20.62
C GLU A 68 5.65 7.77 21.88
N SER A 69 6.28 6.73 22.46
CA SER A 69 7.19 6.90 23.59
C SER A 69 8.54 7.52 23.20
N ASN A 70 8.96 7.40 21.93
CA ASN A 70 10.20 8.00 21.45
C ASN A 70 9.99 9.14 20.43
N LEU A 71 8.79 9.27 19.89
CA LEU A 71 8.36 10.42 19.10
C LEU A 71 6.84 10.56 19.21
N ASP A 72 6.37 11.59 19.91
CA ASP A 72 4.97 11.97 20.07
C ASP A 72 4.77 13.30 19.32
N ILE A 73 4.20 13.21 18.12
CA ILE A 73 4.01 14.36 17.21
C ILE A 73 2.74 15.12 17.58
N TYR A 74 1.71 14.42 18.02
CA TYR A 74 0.39 14.96 18.31
C TYR A 74 -0.03 14.65 19.75
N PRO A 75 0.53 15.33 20.78
CA PRO A 75 0.28 15.01 22.17
C PRO A 75 -1.20 14.94 22.54
N GLY A 76 -1.64 13.76 22.98
CA GLY A 76 -3.03 13.48 23.33
C GLY A 76 -3.92 12.99 22.19
N ALA A 77 -3.34 12.71 21.02
CA ALA A 77 -3.95 12.01 19.90
C ALA A 77 -2.93 11.02 19.33
N SER A 78 -3.36 10.01 18.59
CA SER A 78 -2.47 9.09 17.89
C SER A 78 -1.68 9.79 16.79
N ASP A 79 -0.47 9.32 16.51
CA ASP A 79 0.44 9.89 15.51
C ASP A 79 0.05 9.53 14.06
N TRP A 80 -0.82 8.55 13.86
CA TRP A 80 -1.38 8.12 12.57
C TRP A 80 -0.30 7.99 11.49
N ASN A 81 0.76 7.25 11.81
CA ASN A 81 1.83 6.98 10.87
C ASN A 81 1.33 6.02 9.79
N ASP A 82 1.43 6.45 8.55
CA ASP A 82 0.97 5.75 7.38
C ASP A 82 2.13 5.17 6.57
N MET A 83 2.55 5.79 5.48
CA MET A 83 3.54 5.22 4.58
C MET A 83 4.96 5.24 5.14
N ASN A 84 5.74 4.26 4.72
CA ASN A 84 7.18 4.14 4.99
C ASN A 84 7.98 4.15 3.69
N THR A 85 9.15 4.79 3.73
CA THR A 85 10.19 4.61 2.72
C THR A 85 11.57 4.74 3.37
N ILE A 86 12.62 4.29 2.69
CA ILE A 86 14.01 4.41 3.16
C ILE A 86 14.80 5.21 2.12
N ASN A 87 15.84 5.92 2.56
CA ASN A 87 16.81 6.50 1.63
C ASN A 87 17.57 5.38 0.88
N GLU A 88 17.05 4.96 -0.25
CA GLU A 88 17.58 3.82 -1.02
C GLU A 88 18.95 4.09 -1.65
N THR A 89 19.28 5.37 -1.84
CA THR A 89 20.51 5.79 -2.53
C THR A 89 21.27 6.85 -1.73
N GLY A 90 22.49 7.13 -2.14
CA GLY A 90 23.30 8.16 -1.51
C GLY A 90 24.24 7.63 -0.41
N LYS A 91 24.88 8.54 0.30
CA LYS A 91 25.96 8.24 1.26
C LYS A 91 25.50 7.39 2.45
N TYR A 92 24.25 7.51 2.83
CA TYR A 92 23.67 6.86 4.00
C TYR A 92 22.54 5.91 3.60
N ALA A 93 22.58 5.37 2.37
CA ALA A 93 21.57 4.46 1.88
C ALA A 93 21.22 3.38 2.93
N GLY A 94 19.94 3.09 3.08
CA GLY A 94 19.42 2.10 4.02
C GLY A 94 19.41 2.50 5.50
N GLN A 95 19.87 3.71 5.87
CA GLN A 95 19.99 4.09 7.28
C GLN A 95 18.74 4.75 7.86
N TYR A 96 17.98 5.50 7.05
CA TYR A 96 16.90 6.35 7.55
C TYR A 96 15.57 5.88 6.99
N LEU A 97 14.64 5.55 7.88
CA LEU A 97 13.24 5.25 7.56
C LEU A 97 12.44 6.54 7.72
N TYR A 98 11.76 6.97 6.66
CA TYR A 98 10.85 8.12 6.65
C TYR A 98 9.42 7.65 6.73
N ARG A 99 8.56 8.48 7.34
CA ARG A 99 7.14 8.19 7.53
C ARG A 99 6.29 9.43 7.29
N THR A 100 5.14 9.24 6.71
CA THR A 100 4.04 10.20 6.69
C THR A 100 3.14 10.03 7.90
N HIS A 101 2.36 11.06 8.21
CA HIS A 101 1.40 11.06 9.29
C HIS A 101 0.08 11.65 8.81
N GLU A 102 -0.96 10.81 8.75
CA GLU A 102 -2.26 11.06 8.17
C GLU A 102 -3.17 11.89 9.09
N VAL A 103 -2.73 13.07 9.48
CA VAL A 103 -3.48 13.93 10.40
C VAL A 103 -4.47 14.80 9.64
N ARG A 104 -5.74 14.73 10.04
CA ARG A 104 -6.85 15.46 9.45
C ARG A 104 -7.23 16.70 10.29
N PRO A 105 -7.84 17.75 9.70
CA PRO A 105 -8.20 19.00 10.41
C PRO A 105 -9.11 18.83 11.63
N SER A 106 -9.79 17.69 11.74
CA SER A 106 -10.66 17.37 12.89
C SER A 106 -9.92 17.05 14.16
N ILE A 107 -8.61 16.78 14.11
CA ILE A 107 -7.77 16.51 15.27
C ILE A 107 -7.30 17.83 15.87
N GLY A 108 -7.69 18.10 17.10
CA GLY A 108 -7.38 19.37 17.74
C GLY A 108 -6.58 19.25 19.03
N PRO A 109 -5.67 20.19 19.32
CA PRO A 109 -5.33 21.33 18.46
C PRO A 109 -4.63 20.87 17.20
N TYR A 110 -5.16 21.25 16.06
CA TYR A 110 -4.64 20.81 14.76
C TYR A 110 -3.25 21.40 14.49
N LEU A 111 -2.27 20.54 14.35
CA LEU A 111 -0.87 20.91 14.06
C LEU A 111 -0.48 20.68 12.58
N GLY A 112 -1.36 20.03 11.82
CA GLY A 112 -1.14 19.67 10.41
C GLY A 112 -0.31 18.41 10.21
N GLY A 113 -0.27 17.93 8.98
CA GLY A 113 0.49 16.76 8.58
C GLY A 113 2.00 16.92 8.81
N ALA A 114 2.67 15.81 9.06
CA ALA A 114 4.10 15.76 9.35
C ALA A 114 4.81 14.66 8.54
N ILE A 115 6.09 14.89 8.29
CA ILE A 115 7.06 13.88 7.86
C ILE A 115 8.00 13.62 9.02
N SER A 116 8.11 12.38 9.46
CA SER A 116 9.08 11.96 10.48
C SER A 116 10.14 11.03 9.91
N MET A 117 11.20 10.83 10.68
CA MET A 117 12.32 9.97 10.31
C MET A 117 12.80 9.19 11.52
N VAL A 118 13.21 7.94 11.30
CA VAL A 118 13.90 7.10 12.28
C VAL A 118 15.26 6.71 11.75
N ASP A 119 16.30 6.99 12.52
CA ASP A 119 17.65 6.43 12.27
C ASP A 119 17.65 4.96 12.71
N LEU A 120 17.64 4.05 11.77
CA LEU A 120 17.57 2.59 12.01
C LEU A 120 18.81 2.05 12.75
N LYS A 121 19.92 2.78 12.72
CA LYS A 121 21.15 2.41 13.40
C LYS A 121 21.13 2.78 14.88
N THR A 122 20.51 3.90 15.23
CA THR A 122 20.49 4.42 16.61
C THR A 122 19.13 4.28 17.29
N GLY A 123 18.06 4.09 16.51
CA GLY A 123 16.67 4.10 16.98
C GLY A 123 16.15 5.51 17.30
N LYS A 124 16.91 6.57 16.96
CA LYS A 124 16.45 7.94 17.22
C LYS A 124 15.45 8.38 16.18
N ALA A 125 14.29 8.84 16.64
CA ALA A 125 13.24 9.43 15.80
C ALA A 125 13.19 10.95 15.92
N GLN A 126 12.75 11.63 14.85
CA GLN A 126 12.54 13.08 14.83
C GLN A 126 11.56 13.48 13.72
N VAL A 127 10.84 14.59 13.94
CA VAL A 127 10.09 15.28 12.89
C VAL A 127 11.08 15.97 11.95
N LEU A 128 10.92 15.80 10.65
CA LEU A 128 11.68 16.51 9.61
C LEU A 128 10.96 17.77 9.14
N ALA A 129 9.65 17.68 8.94
CA ALA A 129 8.81 18.77 8.47
C ALA A 129 7.39 18.60 9.00
N GLN A 130 6.72 19.72 9.25
CA GLN A 130 5.31 19.77 9.64
C GLN A 130 4.74 21.12 9.21
N ARG A 131 3.53 21.13 8.63
CA ARG A 131 2.82 22.35 8.25
C ARG A 131 1.35 22.24 8.65
N SER A 132 0.80 23.34 9.16
CA SER A 132 -0.59 23.38 9.63
C SER A 132 -1.63 23.37 8.49
N ASP A 133 -1.22 23.53 7.27
CA ASP A 133 -2.06 23.45 6.06
C ASP A 133 -1.97 22.08 5.36
N TRP A 134 -1.07 21.19 5.77
CA TRP A 134 -1.03 19.84 5.24
C TRP A 134 -2.13 18.97 5.87
N GLU A 135 -2.87 18.27 5.02
CA GLU A 135 -3.97 17.40 5.40
C GLU A 135 -3.66 15.95 5.05
N ALA A 136 -3.87 15.01 5.98
CA ALA A 136 -3.80 13.57 5.71
C ALA A 136 -2.60 13.17 4.83
N LEU A 137 -1.37 13.34 5.33
CA LEU A 137 -0.18 12.96 4.57
C LEU A 137 -0.06 11.44 4.53
N ASP A 138 -0.11 10.90 3.32
CA ASP A 138 -0.07 9.48 3.03
C ASP A 138 1.09 9.15 2.08
N GLY A 139 0.86 8.97 0.78
CA GLY A 139 1.83 8.53 -0.19
C GLY A 139 3.25 9.05 0.01
N LEU A 140 4.25 8.16 -0.02
CA LEU A 140 5.63 8.50 0.28
C LEU A 140 6.61 7.63 -0.51
N ILE A 141 7.54 8.26 -1.24
CA ILE A 141 8.60 7.54 -1.95
C ILE A 141 9.94 8.28 -1.92
N TRP A 142 11.04 7.53 -1.82
CA TRP A 142 12.38 8.01 -2.09
C TRP A 142 12.66 8.03 -3.59
N THR A 143 13.01 9.20 -4.14
CA THR A 143 13.23 9.35 -5.57
C THR A 143 14.62 8.89 -6.03
N PRO A 144 14.78 8.48 -7.29
CA PRO A 144 16.09 8.20 -7.87
C PRO A 144 17.06 9.39 -7.85
N TRP A 145 16.55 10.62 -7.74
CA TRP A 145 17.35 11.85 -7.63
C TRP A 145 17.52 12.35 -6.19
N GLN A 146 17.24 11.47 -5.20
CA GLN A 146 17.55 11.65 -3.76
C GLN A 146 16.73 12.76 -3.08
N THR A 147 15.46 12.82 -3.40
CA THR A 147 14.45 13.62 -2.68
C THR A 147 13.38 12.69 -2.11
N LEU A 148 12.47 13.20 -1.26
CA LEU A 148 11.24 12.53 -0.92
C LEU A 148 10.08 13.18 -1.69
N LEU A 149 9.26 12.35 -2.33
CA LEU A 149 7.91 12.77 -2.70
C LEU A 149 6.95 12.27 -1.63
N PHE A 150 6.04 13.13 -1.24
CA PHE A 150 4.94 12.80 -0.33
C PHE A 150 3.68 13.54 -0.74
N ALA A 151 2.54 13.02 -0.34
CA ALA A 151 1.27 13.49 -0.86
C ALA A 151 0.19 13.60 0.20
N GLU A 152 -0.84 14.38 -0.11
CA GLU A 152 -2.06 14.51 0.69
C GLU A 152 -3.15 13.61 0.12
N GLU A 153 -3.68 12.72 0.95
CA GLU A 153 -4.87 11.90 0.67
C GLU A 153 -6.13 12.71 1.05
N VAL A 154 -6.53 13.63 0.17
CA VAL A 154 -7.64 14.56 0.44
C VAL A 154 -8.62 14.60 -0.73
N PHE A 155 -9.83 14.09 -0.52
CA PHE A 155 -10.91 14.09 -1.53
C PHE A 155 -11.45 15.47 -1.86
N ALA A 156 -11.51 16.33 -0.85
CA ALA A 156 -11.94 17.71 -0.96
C ALA A 156 -11.21 18.53 0.12
N ALA A 157 -10.27 19.34 -0.29
CA ALA A 157 -9.44 20.14 0.61
C ALA A 157 -10.30 20.97 1.57
N GLN A 158 -10.05 20.83 2.87
CA GLN A 158 -10.71 21.57 3.93
C GLN A 158 -9.91 22.82 4.28
N LEU A 159 -8.60 22.76 4.09
CA LEU A 159 -7.68 23.89 4.27
C LEU A 159 -7.17 24.34 2.89
N PRO A 160 -7.07 25.64 2.66
CA PRO A 160 -6.50 26.13 1.41
C PRO A 160 -4.97 25.94 1.44
N ASP A 161 -4.43 25.26 0.44
CA ASP A 161 -2.99 25.19 0.25
C ASP A 161 -2.49 26.58 -0.26
N PRO A 162 -1.58 27.23 0.45
CA PRO A 162 -1.06 28.53 0.05
C PRO A 162 -0.24 28.48 -1.25
N ASP A 163 0.35 27.31 -1.55
CA ASP A 163 1.21 27.10 -2.71
C ASP A 163 0.42 26.65 -3.95
N ALA A 164 -0.80 26.10 -3.74
CA ALA A 164 -1.72 25.65 -4.77
C ALA A 164 -3.17 26.09 -4.50
N PRO A 165 -3.47 27.40 -4.44
CA PRO A 165 -4.74 27.93 -3.90
C PRO A 165 -5.99 27.60 -4.72
N ASN A 166 -5.83 27.04 -5.92
CA ASN A 166 -6.94 26.59 -6.77
C ASN A 166 -7.18 25.08 -6.72
N ALA A 167 -6.33 24.33 -6.03
CA ALA A 167 -6.51 22.89 -5.85
C ALA A 167 -7.80 22.60 -5.07
N GLN A 168 -8.53 21.57 -5.51
CA GLN A 168 -9.78 21.15 -4.88
C GLN A 168 -9.64 19.84 -4.08
N SER A 169 -8.50 19.18 -4.21
CA SER A 169 -8.14 17.95 -3.53
C SER A 169 -6.68 18.05 -3.07
N GLY A 170 -6.11 16.99 -2.54
CA GLY A 170 -4.75 16.94 -2.07
C GLY A 170 -3.70 17.22 -3.14
N MET A 171 -2.52 17.58 -2.70
CA MET A 171 -1.35 17.91 -3.52
C MET A 171 -0.18 16.97 -3.22
N LEU A 172 0.73 16.87 -4.16
CA LEU A 172 2.00 16.19 -4.00
C LEU A 172 3.12 17.22 -3.81
N TYR A 173 4.02 16.93 -2.90
CA TYR A 173 5.17 17.75 -2.53
C TYR A 173 6.48 17.02 -2.74
N GLU A 174 7.53 17.75 -3.03
CA GLU A 174 8.90 17.26 -3.09
C GLU A 174 9.74 17.92 -2.00
N LEU A 175 10.30 17.10 -1.10
CA LEU A 175 11.21 17.51 -0.05
C LEU A 175 12.65 17.23 -0.49
N LYS A 176 13.44 18.30 -0.59
CA LYS A 176 14.85 18.25 -0.94
C LYS A 176 15.71 18.34 0.31
N PHE A 177 16.77 17.55 0.34
CA PHE A 177 17.70 17.49 1.46
C PHE A 177 18.95 18.36 1.21
N ALA A 178 19.53 18.84 2.30
CA ALA A 178 20.84 19.46 2.27
C ALA A 178 21.87 18.52 1.67
N LYS A 179 22.83 19.06 0.96
CA LYS A 179 23.81 18.26 0.22
C LYS A 179 24.49 17.21 1.10
N ASN A 180 24.34 15.95 0.74
CA ASN A 180 24.86 14.77 1.42
C ASN A 180 24.37 14.56 2.87
N ASP A 181 23.25 15.16 3.25
CA ASP A 181 22.65 14.96 4.57
C ASP A 181 21.13 14.75 4.45
N PRO A 182 20.67 13.49 4.38
CA PRO A 182 19.23 13.17 4.23
C PRO A 182 18.45 13.33 5.54
N THR A 183 19.00 13.99 6.54
CA THR A 183 18.33 14.31 7.80
C THR A 183 18.02 15.80 7.95
N VAL A 184 18.48 16.63 7.00
CA VAL A 184 18.30 18.08 7.02
C VAL A 184 17.55 18.52 5.77
N VAL A 185 16.35 19.05 5.99
CA VAL A 185 15.51 19.59 4.92
C VAL A 185 16.10 20.93 4.45
N GLU A 186 16.30 21.07 3.14
CA GLU A 186 16.74 22.32 2.49
C GLU A 186 15.56 23.08 1.90
N GLU A 187 14.65 22.39 1.21
CA GLU A 187 13.52 22.96 0.51
C GLU A 187 12.35 21.99 0.43
N ILE A 188 11.13 22.50 0.39
CA ILE A 188 9.92 21.74 0.08
C ILE A 188 9.15 22.50 -0.97
N GLU A 189 8.81 21.85 -2.08
CA GLU A 189 8.10 22.43 -3.21
C GLU A 189 6.83 21.63 -3.51
N VAL A 190 5.71 22.32 -3.70
CA VAL A 190 4.49 21.72 -4.25
C VAL A 190 4.70 21.34 -5.71
N ARG A 191 4.10 20.23 -6.16
CA ARG A 191 4.22 19.70 -7.53
C ARG A 191 2.88 19.63 -8.25
N PRO A 192 2.28 20.79 -8.63
CA PRO A 192 0.92 20.82 -9.18
C PRO A 192 0.77 20.09 -10.52
N MET A 193 1.88 19.88 -11.24
CA MET A 193 1.88 19.14 -12.51
C MET A 193 1.52 17.66 -12.36
N LEU A 194 1.60 17.10 -11.14
CA LEU A 194 1.14 15.74 -10.86
C LEU A 194 -0.36 15.66 -10.57
N GLY A 195 -1.05 16.79 -10.57
CA GLY A 195 -2.51 16.86 -10.40
C GLY A 195 -2.94 17.09 -8.95
N SER A 196 -4.17 17.57 -8.78
CA SER A 196 -4.86 17.66 -7.50
C SER A 196 -5.78 16.44 -7.37
N LEU A 197 -5.48 15.54 -6.44
CA LEU A 197 -6.07 14.21 -6.24
C LEU A 197 -6.21 13.92 -4.74
N ALA A 198 -6.98 12.90 -4.37
CA ALA A 198 -6.72 12.18 -3.13
C ALA A 198 -5.55 11.24 -3.42
N HIS A 199 -4.34 11.75 -3.20
CA HIS A 199 -3.14 10.99 -3.50
C HIS A 199 -2.89 9.95 -2.43
N GLU A 200 -2.39 8.82 -2.87
CA GLU A 200 -1.88 7.78 -2.01
C GLU A 200 -0.60 7.18 -2.62
N GLY A 201 -0.64 5.95 -3.14
CA GLY A 201 0.55 5.33 -3.71
C GLY A 201 1.25 6.15 -4.79
N ILE A 202 2.58 6.19 -4.72
CA ILE A 202 3.46 6.88 -5.67
C ILE A 202 4.53 5.90 -6.14
N GLU A 203 4.73 5.80 -7.47
CA GLU A 203 5.80 5.00 -8.05
C GLU A 203 6.57 5.74 -9.14
N ILE A 204 7.83 5.36 -9.35
CA ILE A 204 8.72 5.99 -10.33
C ILE A 204 9.40 4.90 -11.18
N ASP A 205 9.37 5.06 -12.51
CA ASP A 205 10.09 4.15 -13.41
C ASP A 205 11.52 4.63 -13.72
N GLU A 206 12.26 3.82 -14.49
CA GLU A 206 13.64 4.11 -14.85
C GLU A 206 13.79 5.33 -15.76
N GLU A 207 12.74 5.71 -16.48
CA GLU A 207 12.69 6.91 -17.32
C GLU A 207 12.37 8.17 -16.52
N GLY A 208 12.03 8.04 -15.22
CA GLY A 208 11.63 9.13 -14.33
C GLY A 208 10.16 9.52 -14.47
N ASN A 209 9.34 8.68 -15.12
CA ASN A 209 7.90 8.88 -15.09
C ASN A 209 7.37 8.57 -13.69
N VAL A 210 6.45 9.40 -13.20
CA VAL A 210 5.83 9.24 -11.90
C VAL A 210 4.40 8.71 -12.09
N TYR A 211 4.07 7.67 -11.36
CA TYR A 211 2.73 7.08 -11.32
C TYR A 211 2.08 7.46 -10.01
N VAL A 212 0.83 7.89 -10.07
CA VAL A 212 0.01 8.25 -8.91
C VAL A 212 -1.41 7.74 -9.09
N ILE A 213 -2.14 7.68 -8.00
CA ILE A 213 -3.52 7.23 -7.97
C ILE A 213 -4.42 8.26 -7.31
N ASP A 214 -5.71 8.07 -7.46
CA ASP A 214 -6.77 8.86 -6.83
C ASP A 214 -7.66 7.93 -6.01
N GLU A 215 -7.52 7.95 -4.71
CA GLU A 215 -8.26 7.14 -3.76
C GLU A 215 -9.73 7.56 -3.69
N ASP A 216 -10.49 7.30 -4.72
CA ASP A 216 -11.94 7.51 -4.77
C ASP A 216 -12.65 6.25 -5.26
N ARG A 217 -13.91 6.08 -4.90
CA ARG A 217 -14.73 4.96 -5.42
C ARG A 217 -14.89 4.98 -6.95
N LYS A 218 -14.43 6.03 -7.58
CA LYS A 218 -14.30 6.20 -9.04
C LYS A 218 -12.93 6.76 -9.39
N GLY A 219 -11.93 6.40 -8.61
CA GLY A 219 -10.55 6.81 -8.82
C GLY A 219 -9.94 6.24 -10.08
N ALA A 220 -8.83 6.77 -10.47
CA ALA A 220 -8.08 6.34 -11.65
C ALA A 220 -6.58 6.20 -11.33
N ILE A 221 -5.87 5.58 -12.25
CA ILE A 221 -4.41 5.47 -12.23
C ILE A 221 -3.84 6.49 -13.22
N TYR A 222 -2.83 7.23 -12.80
CA TYR A 222 -2.23 8.31 -13.59
C TYR A 222 -0.76 8.05 -13.84
N LYS A 223 -0.24 8.65 -14.91
CA LYS A 223 1.17 8.66 -15.27
C LYS A 223 1.57 10.08 -15.61
N PHE A 224 2.53 10.64 -14.90
CA PHE A 224 3.18 11.89 -15.24
C PHE A 224 4.48 11.62 -16.00
N VAL A 225 4.64 12.24 -17.16
CA VAL A 225 5.85 12.17 -17.98
C VAL A 225 6.52 13.54 -17.90
N PRO A 226 7.64 13.67 -17.17
CA PRO A 226 8.36 14.94 -17.06
C PRO A 226 9.07 15.29 -18.38
N ASP A 227 9.22 16.57 -18.64
CA ASP A 227 9.99 17.05 -19.81
C ASP A 227 11.49 16.71 -19.69
N ASN A 228 12.00 16.63 -18.47
CA ASN A 228 13.37 16.23 -18.15
C ASN A 228 13.37 15.31 -16.92
N PHE A 229 14.25 14.32 -16.92
CA PHE A 229 14.39 13.41 -15.79
C PHE A 229 14.57 14.15 -14.46
N GLY A 230 13.71 13.85 -13.48
CA GLY A 230 13.75 14.44 -12.15
C GLY A 230 13.23 15.89 -12.05
N ASP A 231 12.73 16.47 -13.15
CA ASP A 231 12.10 17.80 -13.13
C ASP A 231 10.57 17.64 -13.10
N LEU A 232 9.98 17.76 -11.94
CA LEU A 232 8.54 17.64 -11.74
C LEU A 232 7.77 18.97 -11.95
N SER A 233 8.46 20.03 -12.36
CA SER A 233 7.84 21.34 -12.60
C SER A 233 7.23 21.48 -13.99
N SER A 234 7.58 20.59 -14.92
CA SER A 234 7.07 20.58 -16.30
C SER A 234 6.93 19.17 -16.86
N GLY A 235 5.88 18.95 -17.64
CA GLY A 235 5.56 17.63 -18.21
C GLY A 235 4.08 17.49 -18.52
N GLN A 236 3.66 16.25 -18.74
CA GLN A 236 2.28 15.92 -19.08
C GLN A 236 1.73 14.81 -18.18
N LEU A 237 0.57 15.02 -17.59
CA LEU A 237 -0.18 14.02 -16.86
C LEU A 237 -1.13 13.28 -17.81
N TYR A 238 -1.17 11.97 -17.65
CA TYR A 238 -2.03 11.03 -18.39
C TYR A 238 -2.87 10.24 -17.42
N ALA A 239 -4.04 9.78 -17.87
CA ALA A 239 -4.84 8.79 -17.14
C ALA A 239 -4.93 7.48 -17.90
N LEU A 240 -4.98 6.35 -17.18
CA LEU A 240 -5.13 5.02 -17.75
C LEU A 240 -6.54 4.80 -18.27
N ARG A 241 -6.67 4.34 -19.52
CA ARG A 241 -7.93 3.94 -20.12
C ARG A 241 -7.85 2.54 -20.70
N VAL A 242 -8.60 1.59 -20.16
CA VAL A 242 -8.78 0.27 -20.74
C VAL A 242 -9.73 0.38 -21.93
N LYS A 243 -9.39 -0.30 -23.02
CA LYS A 243 -10.19 -0.23 -24.26
C LYS A 243 -11.59 -0.83 -24.09
N ASN A 244 -12.52 -0.37 -24.89
CA ASN A 244 -13.92 -0.85 -24.95
C ASN A 244 -14.70 -0.68 -23.63
N GLY A 245 -14.28 0.18 -22.72
CA GLY A 245 -14.95 0.42 -21.45
C GLY A 245 -14.89 -0.77 -20.49
N ALA A 246 -13.94 -1.68 -20.68
CA ALA A 246 -13.67 -2.78 -19.77
C ALA A 246 -12.83 -2.32 -18.56
N LYS A 247 -12.71 -3.18 -17.54
CA LYS A 247 -11.82 -2.97 -16.40
C LYS A 247 -10.43 -3.59 -16.65
N THR A 248 -10.36 -4.61 -17.49
CA THR A 248 -9.14 -5.34 -17.83
C THR A 248 -8.99 -5.50 -19.33
N GLY A 249 -7.77 -5.76 -19.81
CA GLY A 249 -7.44 -5.93 -21.22
C GLY A 249 -6.42 -4.92 -21.72
N GLU A 250 -6.41 -4.69 -23.02
CA GLU A 250 -5.53 -3.70 -23.64
C GLU A 250 -5.92 -2.28 -23.24
N ALA A 251 -4.93 -1.44 -22.94
CA ALA A 251 -5.14 -0.09 -22.42
C ALA A 251 -4.27 0.95 -23.15
N GLU A 252 -4.45 2.20 -22.79
CA GLU A 252 -3.70 3.34 -23.29
C GLU A 252 -3.61 4.44 -22.24
N TRP A 253 -2.58 5.27 -22.32
CA TRP A 253 -2.40 6.46 -21.51
C TRP A 253 -2.94 7.67 -22.28
N ILE A 254 -3.96 8.35 -21.74
CA ILE A 254 -4.63 9.49 -22.38
C ILE A 254 -4.20 10.78 -21.70
N ALA A 255 -3.64 11.71 -22.49
CA ALA A 255 -3.22 13.01 -21.99
C ALA A 255 -4.38 13.82 -21.42
N LEU A 256 -4.18 14.42 -20.27
CA LEU A 256 -5.16 15.27 -19.59
C LEU A 256 -4.98 16.75 -19.96
N ASP A 257 -6.04 17.53 -19.81
CA ASP A 257 -5.94 18.99 -19.74
C ASP A 257 -5.22 19.39 -18.44
N MET A 258 -4.01 19.89 -18.55
CA MET A 258 -3.16 20.22 -17.41
C MET A 258 -3.72 21.35 -16.55
N ASN A 259 -4.45 22.32 -17.16
CA ASN A 259 -5.09 23.38 -16.39
C ASN A 259 -6.20 22.82 -15.48
N GLN A 260 -6.97 21.85 -15.99
CA GLN A 260 -8.00 21.19 -15.20
C GLN A 260 -7.38 20.22 -14.20
N ALA A 261 -6.32 19.49 -14.57
CA ALA A 261 -5.69 18.49 -13.71
C ALA A 261 -5.07 19.12 -12.45
N GLN A 262 -4.49 20.31 -12.55
CA GLN A 262 -3.95 21.03 -11.40
C GLN A 262 -5.03 21.57 -10.44
N ILE A 263 -6.28 21.64 -10.90
CA ILE A 263 -7.42 22.04 -10.07
C ILE A 263 -8.11 20.78 -9.50
N ASN A 264 -8.35 19.79 -10.36
CA ASN A 264 -9.02 18.53 -10.02
C ASN A 264 -8.75 17.52 -11.14
N ALA A 265 -7.79 16.63 -10.95
CA ALA A 265 -7.38 15.67 -11.96
C ALA A 265 -8.42 14.58 -12.20
N ARG A 266 -9.26 14.25 -11.21
CA ARG A 266 -10.38 13.32 -11.38
C ARG A 266 -11.37 13.82 -12.43
N ILE A 267 -11.72 15.12 -12.41
CA ILE A 267 -12.58 15.73 -13.42
C ILE A 267 -11.91 15.67 -14.80
N ALA A 268 -10.60 15.95 -14.89
CA ALA A 268 -9.86 15.85 -16.14
C ALA A 268 -9.84 14.42 -16.69
N ALA A 269 -9.66 13.41 -15.82
CA ALA A 269 -9.68 12.00 -16.19
C ALA A 269 -11.06 11.54 -16.67
N GLN A 270 -12.13 11.96 -16.00
CA GLN A 270 -13.50 11.67 -16.41
C GLN A 270 -13.81 12.26 -17.80
N ALA A 271 -13.30 13.46 -18.11
CA ALA A 271 -13.50 14.09 -19.40
C ALA A 271 -12.92 13.31 -20.58
N VAL A 272 -11.89 12.50 -20.34
CA VAL A 272 -11.26 11.62 -21.35
C VAL A 272 -11.72 10.16 -21.23
N ASN A 273 -12.74 9.86 -20.42
CA ASN A 273 -13.24 8.52 -20.13
C ASN A 273 -12.15 7.57 -19.65
N ALA A 274 -11.28 8.03 -18.75
CA ALA A 274 -10.34 7.17 -18.05
C ALA A 274 -11.08 6.02 -17.33
N THR A 275 -10.43 4.86 -17.20
CA THR A 275 -11.03 3.75 -16.47
C THR A 275 -11.03 4.07 -14.98
N SER A 276 -12.19 4.02 -14.37
CA SER A 276 -12.33 4.19 -12.93
C SER A 276 -12.26 2.85 -12.22
N PHE A 277 -11.62 2.82 -11.07
CA PHE A 277 -11.53 1.70 -10.14
C PHE A 277 -12.10 2.11 -8.78
N CYS A 278 -12.38 1.14 -7.91
CA CYS A 278 -12.95 1.40 -6.59
C CYS A 278 -11.85 1.55 -5.56
N ARG A 279 -11.58 2.76 -5.10
CA ARG A 279 -10.52 3.12 -4.16
C ARG A 279 -9.19 2.45 -4.57
N PRO A 280 -8.48 2.97 -5.60
CA PRO A 280 -7.07 2.66 -5.75
C PRO A 280 -6.33 3.26 -4.55
N GLU A 281 -5.58 2.43 -3.85
CA GLU A 281 -4.83 2.83 -2.66
C GLU A 281 -3.35 2.96 -3.01
N ASP A 282 -2.59 1.91 -2.98
CA ASP A 282 -1.16 1.97 -3.21
C ASP A 282 -0.72 1.43 -4.58
N LEU A 283 0.48 1.82 -4.97
CA LEU A 283 1.19 1.38 -6.16
C LEU A 283 2.53 0.73 -5.79
N GLU A 284 2.85 -0.37 -6.44
CA GLU A 284 4.18 -0.97 -6.33
C GLU A 284 4.66 -1.46 -7.70
N ARG A 285 5.90 -1.13 -8.07
CA ARG A 285 6.46 -1.51 -9.35
C ARG A 285 7.49 -2.64 -9.22
N ILE A 286 7.20 -3.77 -9.87
CA ILE A 286 8.14 -4.89 -9.96
C ILE A 286 8.50 -5.11 -11.43
N GLY A 287 9.72 -4.77 -11.80
CA GLY A 287 10.16 -4.83 -13.19
C GLY A 287 9.37 -3.87 -14.09
N ARG A 288 8.68 -4.42 -15.08
CA ARG A 288 7.84 -3.65 -16.02
C ARG A 288 6.33 -3.82 -15.75
N THR A 289 5.97 -4.17 -14.53
CA THR A 289 4.59 -4.25 -14.10
C THR A 289 4.36 -3.31 -12.92
N LEU A 290 3.34 -2.48 -13.02
CA LEU A 290 2.81 -1.66 -11.95
C LEU A 290 1.63 -2.40 -11.33
N TYR A 291 1.69 -2.66 -10.04
CA TYR A 291 0.59 -3.23 -9.26
C TYR A 291 -0.15 -2.10 -8.55
N ALA A 292 -1.47 -2.22 -8.45
CA ALA A 292 -2.30 -1.28 -7.72
C ALA A 292 -3.25 -2.04 -6.79
N ALA A 293 -3.27 -1.67 -5.53
CA ALA A 293 -4.28 -2.13 -4.58
C ALA A 293 -5.61 -1.43 -4.87
N LEU A 294 -6.70 -2.17 -4.82
CA LEU A 294 -8.05 -1.68 -5.05
C LEU A 294 -8.93 -2.16 -3.89
N THR A 295 -9.10 -1.35 -2.86
CA THR A 295 -9.72 -1.74 -1.58
C THR A 295 -11.14 -2.26 -1.72
N CYS A 296 -11.96 -1.69 -2.59
CA CYS A 296 -13.37 -2.06 -2.72
C CYS A 296 -13.78 -2.55 -4.11
N GLU A 297 -12.83 -2.86 -4.99
CA GLU A 297 -13.14 -3.38 -6.32
C GLU A 297 -13.81 -4.77 -6.21
N ASP A 298 -14.87 -4.96 -6.97
CA ASP A 298 -15.47 -6.28 -7.17
C ASP A 298 -15.11 -6.78 -8.57
N ALA A 299 -14.06 -7.55 -8.65
CA ALA A 299 -13.53 -8.07 -9.91
C ALA A 299 -14.52 -9.04 -10.63
N VAL A 300 -15.52 -9.58 -9.92
CA VAL A 300 -16.57 -10.44 -10.48
C VAL A 300 -17.77 -9.64 -10.93
N ASN A 301 -18.14 -8.60 -10.16
CA ASN A 301 -19.29 -7.75 -10.45
C ASN A 301 -18.91 -6.27 -10.37
N SER A 302 -18.36 -5.76 -11.43
CA SER A 302 -17.87 -4.37 -11.51
C SER A 302 -18.93 -3.27 -11.30
N ALA A 303 -20.20 -3.63 -11.20
CA ALA A 303 -21.27 -2.71 -10.79
C ALA A 303 -21.40 -2.58 -9.27
N ASN A 304 -20.78 -3.49 -8.52
CA ASN A 304 -20.72 -3.43 -7.05
C ASN A 304 -19.62 -2.46 -6.62
N THR A 305 -19.93 -1.58 -5.67
CA THR A 305 -19.00 -0.58 -5.12
C THR A 305 -18.52 -0.93 -3.71
N THR A 306 -18.73 -2.18 -3.29
CA THR A 306 -18.36 -2.71 -1.97
C THR A 306 -17.84 -4.15 -2.10
N GLY A 307 -17.00 -4.40 -3.09
CA GLY A 307 -16.36 -5.69 -3.30
C GLY A 307 -15.28 -5.96 -2.25
N PRO A 308 -14.71 -7.16 -2.27
CA PRO A 308 -13.64 -7.55 -1.34
C PRO A 308 -12.29 -6.89 -1.66
N GLY A 309 -12.21 -6.16 -2.76
CA GLY A 309 -10.94 -5.66 -3.27
C GLY A 309 -10.22 -6.63 -4.20
N ALA A 310 -9.17 -6.16 -4.81
CA ALA A 310 -8.31 -6.91 -5.73
C ALA A 310 -6.94 -6.22 -5.88
N ILE A 311 -5.94 -6.93 -6.40
CA ILE A 311 -4.72 -6.30 -6.91
C ILE A 311 -4.77 -6.28 -8.42
N LEU A 312 -4.61 -5.11 -8.99
CA LEU A 312 -4.49 -4.90 -10.43
C LEU A 312 -3.03 -5.00 -10.85
N ALA A 313 -2.77 -5.55 -12.04
CA ALA A 313 -1.46 -5.47 -12.71
C ALA A 313 -1.61 -4.69 -14.00
N VAL A 314 -0.74 -3.70 -14.20
CA VAL A 314 -0.66 -2.87 -15.41
C VAL A 314 0.72 -3.04 -16.02
N SER A 315 0.82 -3.62 -17.22
CA SER A 315 2.12 -3.71 -17.91
C SER A 315 2.56 -2.33 -18.39
N LEU A 316 3.83 -2.00 -18.19
CA LEU A 316 4.45 -0.74 -18.62
C LEU A 316 5.07 -0.86 -20.03
N GLU A 317 4.44 -1.67 -20.88
CA GLU A 317 4.80 -1.80 -22.27
C GLU A 317 4.24 -0.66 -23.13
N SER A 318 4.71 -0.55 -24.38
CA SER A 318 4.23 0.49 -25.31
C SER A 318 2.72 0.45 -25.54
N VAL A 319 2.11 -0.73 -25.39
CA VAL A 319 0.67 -0.94 -25.32
C VAL A 319 0.36 -1.61 -23.99
N PRO A 320 -0.07 -0.86 -22.99
CA PRO A 320 -0.34 -1.41 -21.67
C PRO A 320 -1.42 -2.49 -21.71
N ARG A 321 -1.30 -3.49 -20.85
CA ARG A 321 -2.34 -4.47 -20.56
C ARG A 321 -2.65 -4.45 -19.08
N VAL A 322 -3.93 -4.61 -18.76
CA VAL A 322 -4.46 -4.58 -17.41
C VAL A 322 -5.08 -5.94 -17.10
N SER A 323 -4.74 -6.54 -15.97
CA SER A 323 -5.34 -7.77 -15.44
C SER A 323 -5.56 -7.66 -13.94
N TYR A 324 -6.41 -8.52 -13.38
CA TYR A 324 -6.48 -8.70 -11.94
C TYR A 324 -5.45 -9.74 -11.51
N PHE A 325 -4.39 -9.30 -10.84
CA PHE A 325 -3.29 -10.15 -10.39
C PHE A 325 -3.65 -10.99 -9.15
N VAL A 326 -4.32 -10.37 -8.19
CA VAL A 326 -4.94 -11.07 -7.05
C VAL A 326 -6.44 -10.81 -7.09
N GLN A 327 -7.19 -11.89 -7.19
CA GLN A 327 -8.65 -11.82 -7.30
C GLN A 327 -9.31 -12.81 -6.35
N PRO A 328 -10.03 -12.33 -5.32
CA PRO A 328 -10.79 -13.18 -4.42
C PRO A 328 -11.75 -14.12 -5.16
N GLY A 329 -11.73 -15.39 -4.75
CA GLY A 329 -12.52 -16.45 -5.39
C GLY A 329 -11.90 -17.08 -6.63
N ILE A 330 -10.76 -16.56 -7.11
CA ILE A 330 -9.97 -17.13 -8.22
C ILE A 330 -8.66 -17.72 -7.68
N ASN A 331 -7.72 -16.89 -7.25
CA ASN A 331 -6.41 -17.33 -6.77
C ASN A 331 -6.17 -17.05 -5.26
N VAL A 332 -7.14 -16.44 -4.59
CA VAL A 332 -7.16 -16.29 -3.14
C VAL A 332 -8.58 -16.50 -2.61
N PRO A 333 -8.79 -17.08 -1.40
CA PRO A 333 -10.11 -17.23 -0.82
C PRO A 333 -10.78 -15.87 -0.57
N PHE A 334 -12.11 -15.82 -0.71
CA PHE A 334 -12.89 -14.72 -0.12
C PHE A 334 -12.73 -14.70 1.39
N GLU A 335 -12.71 -13.52 1.98
CA GLU A 335 -12.92 -13.41 3.40
C GLU A 335 -14.32 -14.00 3.74
N ILE A 336 -14.30 -15.10 4.45
CA ILE A 336 -15.49 -15.59 5.13
C ILE A 336 -15.35 -15.10 6.57
N ARG A 337 -15.84 -13.89 6.86
CA ARG A 337 -15.98 -13.47 8.25
C ARG A 337 -16.85 -14.50 8.96
N PRO A 338 -16.30 -15.22 9.92
CA PRO A 338 -17.10 -16.13 10.70
C PRO A 338 -17.89 -15.25 11.65
N VAL A 339 -19.03 -14.75 11.19
CA VAL A 339 -19.90 -14.08 12.12
C VAL A 339 -20.31 -15.05 13.21
N ASP A 340 -20.17 -16.35 13.11
CA ASP A 340 -20.42 -17.27 14.22
C ASP A 340 -20.13 -18.76 13.97
N THR A 341 -19.56 -19.20 12.85
CA THR A 341 -19.66 -20.62 12.55
C THR A 341 -18.42 -21.39 12.10
N ILE A 342 -17.38 -20.75 11.57
CA ILE A 342 -16.17 -21.46 11.15
C ILE A 342 -14.93 -20.73 11.66
N PRO A 343 -14.32 -21.22 12.73
CA PRO A 343 -13.05 -20.69 13.21
C PRO A 343 -11.94 -20.83 12.14
N GLY A 344 -11.23 -19.74 11.86
CA GLY A 344 -9.95 -19.77 11.16
C GLY A 344 -10.03 -19.81 9.63
N VAL A 345 -11.11 -19.36 9.03
CA VAL A 345 -11.13 -19.08 7.59
C VAL A 345 -10.78 -17.63 7.36
N THR A 346 -9.56 -17.41 6.89
CA THR A 346 -9.07 -16.12 6.45
C THR A 346 -9.31 -16.00 4.96
N GLY A 347 -9.81 -14.89 4.53
CA GLY A 347 -9.91 -14.52 3.13
C GLY A 347 -9.29 -13.15 2.92
N PHE A 348 -8.91 -12.89 1.69
CA PHE A 348 -8.35 -11.63 1.25
C PHE A 348 -9.45 -10.55 1.17
N LYS A 349 -9.16 -9.37 1.72
CA LYS A 349 -10.11 -8.28 1.74
C LYS A 349 -9.41 -6.93 1.92
N SER A 350 -9.95 -5.92 1.24
CA SER A 350 -9.52 -4.52 1.40
C SER A 350 -7.98 -4.38 1.34
N PRO A 351 -7.33 -4.82 0.25
CA PRO A 351 -5.90 -4.59 0.09
C PRO A 351 -5.63 -3.09 0.03
N ASP A 352 -4.58 -2.69 0.68
CA ASP A 352 -4.18 -1.31 0.81
C ASP A 352 -2.72 -1.13 0.39
N ASN A 353 -1.76 -1.04 1.31
CA ASN A 353 -0.38 -0.78 0.94
C ASN A 353 0.35 -2.02 0.39
N LEU A 354 1.26 -1.76 -0.52
CA LEU A 354 2.02 -2.75 -1.26
C LEU A 354 3.53 -2.61 -0.99
N ALA A 355 4.26 -3.71 -1.10
CA ALA A 355 5.71 -3.66 -1.09
C ALA A 355 6.31 -4.73 -1.99
N LYS A 356 7.37 -4.37 -2.70
CA LYS A 356 8.23 -5.30 -3.40
C LYS A 356 9.12 -6.05 -2.41
N GLY A 357 8.88 -7.34 -2.27
CA GLY A 357 9.76 -8.19 -1.50
C GLY A 357 11.16 -8.33 -2.13
N PRO A 358 12.16 -8.71 -1.35
CA PRO A 358 13.56 -8.78 -1.80
C PRO A 358 13.82 -9.79 -2.92
N ASP A 359 12.87 -10.67 -3.20
CA ASP A 359 12.89 -11.69 -4.26
C ASP A 359 11.81 -11.47 -5.33
N GLY A 360 11.27 -10.26 -5.41
CA GLY A 360 10.31 -9.86 -6.43
C GLY A 360 8.88 -10.35 -6.21
N LYS A 361 8.54 -10.88 -5.04
CA LYS A 361 7.16 -11.14 -4.65
C LYS A 361 6.47 -9.86 -4.23
N LEU A 362 5.17 -9.77 -4.46
CA LEU A 362 4.36 -8.67 -3.99
C LEU A 362 3.86 -8.98 -2.57
N TRP A 363 4.12 -8.07 -1.64
CA TRP A 363 3.61 -8.09 -0.29
C TRP A 363 2.47 -7.09 -0.19
N ILE A 364 1.41 -7.45 0.53
CA ILE A 364 0.16 -6.72 0.56
C ILE A 364 -0.31 -6.67 2.01
N VAL A 365 -0.62 -5.49 2.52
CA VAL A 365 -1.29 -5.33 3.81
C VAL A 365 -2.74 -4.86 3.57
N GLU A 366 -3.64 -5.21 4.46
CA GLU A 366 -5.07 -4.91 4.36
C GLU A 366 -5.48 -3.73 5.26
N ASP A 367 -6.29 -2.82 4.73
CA ASP A 367 -7.05 -1.81 5.48
C ASP A 367 -8.34 -2.43 6.03
N ASN A 368 -8.27 -3.04 7.17
CA ASN A 368 -9.46 -3.48 7.90
C ASN A 368 -9.14 -3.93 9.33
N ASP A 369 -10.16 -4.05 10.16
CA ASP A 369 -10.07 -4.68 11.48
C ASP A 369 -9.37 -6.04 11.41
N ASN A 370 -8.34 -6.26 12.21
CA ASN A 370 -7.48 -7.45 12.14
C ASN A 370 -6.73 -7.60 10.80
N SER A 371 -6.15 -6.53 10.35
CA SER A 371 -5.35 -6.46 9.15
C SER A 371 -4.42 -7.67 8.97
N ASP A 372 -4.43 -8.20 7.77
CA ASP A 372 -3.62 -9.34 7.36
C ASP A 372 -2.49 -8.88 6.42
N ILE A 373 -1.36 -9.58 6.46
CA ILE A 373 -0.27 -9.40 5.48
C ILE A 373 -0.22 -10.64 4.58
N TRP A 374 -0.38 -10.41 3.29
CA TRP A 374 -0.35 -11.44 2.25
C TRP A 374 0.90 -11.36 1.39
N VAL A 375 1.28 -12.48 0.78
CA VAL A 375 2.37 -12.56 -0.18
C VAL A 375 1.86 -13.22 -1.44
N ALA A 376 1.90 -12.48 -2.56
CA ALA A 376 1.56 -12.98 -3.88
C ALA A 376 2.85 -13.37 -4.64
N LEU A 377 2.86 -14.57 -5.19
CA LEU A 377 3.94 -15.06 -6.04
C LEU A 377 3.90 -14.40 -7.42
N PRO A 378 5.02 -14.32 -8.14
CA PRO A 378 5.00 -13.92 -9.54
C PRO A 378 4.06 -14.78 -10.39
N ASP A 379 3.61 -14.24 -11.51
CA ASP A 379 2.87 -14.95 -12.56
C ASP A 379 3.91 -15.56 -13.51
N GLU A 380 4.33 -16.81 -13.25
CA GLU A 380 5.36 -17.48 -14.04
C GLU A 380 4.79 -18.14 -15.31
N ASP A 381 3.49 -18.45 -15.33
CA ASP A 381 2.81 -19.06 -16.48
C ASP A 381 2.13 -18.04 -17.41
N GLU A 382 2.23 -16.74 -17.07
CA GLU A 382 1.75 -15.59 -17.86
C GLU A 382 0.23 -15.61 -18.12
N ASP A 383 -0.55 -16.17 -17.21
CA ASP A 383 -2.02 -16.21 -17.33
C ASP A 383 -2.70 -14.91 -16.82
N GLY A 384 -1.92 -14.02 -16.20
CA GLY A 384 -2.35 -12.72 -15.66
C GLY A 384 -2.73 -12.76 -14.19
N TYR A 385 -2.61 -13.90 -13.52
CA TYR A 385 -2.84 -14.09 -12.10
C TYR A 385 -1.55 -14.46 -11.36
N SER A 386 -1.49 -14.13 -10.08
CA SER A 386 -0.42 -14.66 -9.22
C SER A 386 -0.52 -16.17 -9.10
N ASP A 387 0.61 -16.89 -9.20
CA ASP A 387 0.70 -18.35 -9.04
C ASP A 387 0.37 -18.85 -7.63
N GLY A 388 0.15 -17.95 -6.69
CA GLY A 388 -0.30 -18.27 -5.35
C GLY A 388 -0.25 -17.07 -4.42
N VAL A 389 -1.24 -16.97 -3.54
CA VAL A 389 -1.37 -15.90 -2.55
C VAL A 389 -1.45 -16.52 -1.16
N TYR A 390 -0.55 -16.13 -0.26
CA TYR A 390 -0.33 -16.81 1.01
C TYR A 390 -0.32 -15.83 2.18
N LEU A 391 -1.03 -16.19 3.25
CA LEU A 391 -1.09 -15.41 4.47
C LEU A 391 0.23 -15.49 5.24
N PHE A 392 0.87 -14.34 5.43
CA PHE A 392 2.11 -14.23 6.20
C PHE A 392 1.86 -13.87 7.66
N ALA A 393 1.12 -12.80 7.92
CA ALA A 393 0.90 -12.33 9.29
C ALA A 393 -0.51 -11.80 9.47
N SER A 394 -0.96 -11.66 10.72
CA SER A 394 -2.27 -11.14 11.07
C SER A 394 -2.22 -10.33 12.35
N LEU A 395 -2.89 -9.18 12.37
CA LEU A 395 -2.88 -8.25 13.48
C LEU A 395 -3.84 -8.69 14.59
N LYS A 396 -3.38 -8.68 15.84
CA LYS A 396 -4.19 -9.02 17.03
C LYS A 396 -5.00 -7.84 17.56
N ASP A 397 -4.61 -6.62 17.18
CA ASP A 397 -5.34 -5.41 17.54
C ASP A 397 -6.57 -5.30 16.65
N LYS A 398 -7.75 -5.30 17.28
CA LYS A 398 -9.00 -5.35 16.55
C LYS A 398 -9.39 -4.01 15.93
N THR A 399 -8.91 -2.90 16.49
CA THR A 399 -9.28 -1.55 16.04
C THR A 399 -8.24 -0.93 15.15
N ALA A 400 -7.07 -1.56 15.06
CA ALA A 400 -5.95 -1.08 14.30
C ALA A 400 -5.88 -1.73 12.92
N GLU A 401 -5.27 -1.03 12.02
CA GLU A 401 -4.86 -1.51 10.71
C GLU A 401 -3.35 -1.54 10.57
N GLY A 402 -2.87 -2.31 9.60
CA GLY A 402 -1.47 -2.30 9.19
C GLY A 402 -1.31 -1.37 8.00
N THR A 403 -0.31 -0.49 8.04
CA THR A 403 -0.02 0.45 6.96
C THR A 403 1.47 0.46 6.62
N GLY A 404 1.87 1.15 5.57
CA GLY A 404 3.25 1.48 5.25
C GLY A 404 4.20 0.29 5.20
N ILE A 405 3.76 -0.83 4.65
CA ILE A 405 4.59 -2.03 4.49
C ILE A 405 5.80 -1.73 3.59
N TYR A 406 7.03 -2.09 4.03
CA TYR A 406 8.23 -1.74 3.29
C TYR A 406 9.41 -2.68 3.57
N PHE A 407 10.27 -2.92 2.57
CA PHE A 407 11.53 -3.63 2.71
C PHE A 407 12.70 -2.67 2.54
N GLY A 408 13.64 -2.68 3.52
CA GLY A 408 14.89 -1.94 3.42
C GLY A 408 16.01 -2.75 2.77
N GLU A 409 17.26 -2.34 3.00
CA GLU A 409 18.45 -3.05 2.50
C GLU A 409 18.61 -4.46 3.09
N ASP A 410 18.14 -4.70 4.33
CA ASP A 410 18.17 -6.04 4.91
C ASP A 410 17.03 -6.89 4.33
N PRO A 411 17.31 -7.86 3.43
CA PRO A 411 16.27 -8.65 2.79
C PRO A 411 15.53 -9.60 3.75
N TYR A 412 15.90 -9.62 5.01
CA TYR A 412 15.32 -10.45 6.06
C TYR A 412 14.40 -9.66 7.00
N THR A 413 14.18 -8.37 6.73
CA THR A 413 13.40 -7.49 7.61
C THR A 413 12.33 -6.73 6.82
N LEU A 414 11.10 -6.91 7.23
CA LEU A 414 9.92 -6.16 6.81
C LEU A 414 9.62 -5.08 7.84
N PHE A 415 9.40 -3.85 7.40
CA PHE A 415 8.81 -2.78 8.21
C PHE A 415 7.30 -2.70 7.92
N VAL A 416 6.51 -2.41 8.94
CA VAL A 416 5.08 -2.21 8.84
C VAL A 416 4.62 -1.32 9.99
N ASN A 417 3.72 -0.40 9.72
CA ASN A 417 3.10 0.42 10.76
C ASN A 417 1.87 -0.28 11.35
N ILE A 418 1.47 0.18 12.51
CA ILE A 418 0.17 -0.09 13.13
C ILE A 418 -0.42 1.27 13.43
N GLN A 419 -1.52 1.58 12.76
CA GLN A 419 -2.29 2.80 12.87
C GLN A 419 -3.59 2.52 13.61
N HIS A 420 -4.15 3.51 14.29
CA HIS A 420 -5.40 3.40 15.06
C HIS A 420 -5.40 2.35 16.19
N SER A 421 -4.24 2.08 16.77
CA SER A 421 -4.11 1.08 17.84
C SER A 421 -5.07 1.35 19.01
N GLU A 422 -5.77 0.31 19.49
CA GLU A 422 -6.62 0.38 20.72
C GLU A 422 -5.83 0.84 21.95
N THR A 423 -4.50 0.74 21.90
CA THR A 423 -3.63 1.25 22.96
C THR A 423 -3.45 2.76 22.93
N GLY A 424 -3.87 3.45 21.86
CA GLY A 424 -3.56 4.86 21.60
C GLY A 424 -2.07 5.10 21.38
N ASN A 425 -1.31 4.07 20.95
CA ASN A 425 0.13 4.11 20.73
C ASN A 425 0.40 3.51 19.34
N ASP A 426 0.35 4.35 18.33
CA ASP A 426 0.68 3.96 16.97
C ASP A 426 2.19 3.71 16.87
N LYS A 427 2.58 2.79 15.99
CA LYS A 427 3.97 2.33 15.99
C LYS A 427 4.42 1.78 14.65
N THR A 428 5.71 1.90 14.41
CA THR A 428 6.41 1.20 13.33
C THR A 428 7.08 -0.04 13.88
N MET A 429 6.81 -1.18 13.27
CA MET A 429 7.35 -2.48 13.64
C MET A 429 8.39 -2.96 12.61
N ALA A 430 9.33 -3.77 13.06
CA ALA A 430 10.12 -4.63 12.19
C ALA A 430 9.78 -6.09 12.47
N ILE A 431 9.42 -6.82 11.43
CA ILE A 431 9.26 -8.27 11.46
C ILE A 431 10.46 -8.89 10.73
N SER A 432 11.30 -9.61 11.47
CA SER A 432 12.57 -10.12 10.94
C SER A 432 12.65 -11.63 10.99
N ARG A 433 13.15 -12.25 9.91
CA ARG A 433 13.47 -13.68 9.89
C ARG A 433 14.74 -13.93 10.70
N LYS A 434 14.70 -14.92 11.58
CA LYS A 434 15.89 -15.38 12.32
C LYS A 434 16.88 -16.01 11.34
N LYS A 435 18.07 -15.40 11.20
CA LYS A 435 19.16 -15.98 10.40
C LYS A 435 19.65 -17.28 11.08
N HIS A 436 19.62 -18.40 10.37
CA HIS A 436 20.28 -19.61 10.86
C HIS A 436 21.79 -19.41 10.83
N LYS A 437 22.50 -19.94 11.85
CA LYS A 437 23.97 -19.85 11.96
C LYS A 437 24.75 -20.39 10.75
N SER A 438 24.12 -21.15 9.87
CA SER A 438 24.69 -21.67 8.63
C SER A 438 24.61 -20.70 7.44
N GLU A 439 23.84 -19.60 7.56
CA GLU A 439 23.68 -18.57 6.50
C GLU A 439 24.59 -17.34 6.75
N SER A 440 25.27 -17.26 7.90
CA SER A 440 26.37 -16.34 8.16
C SER A 440 27.67 -16.95 7.60
N GLY A 441 27.79 -16.99 6.28
CA GLY A 441 29.07 -17.26 5.62
C GLY A 441 30.05 -16.12 5.92
N ASP A 442 31.29 -16.52 6.24
CA ASP A 442 32.47 -15.73 6.59
C ASP A 442 32.67 -14.40 5.87
#